data_4da165fc991631904bde7f9b57fea655
#
_entry.id   4da165fc991631904bde7f9b57fea655
#
_cell.length_a   1.000
_cell.length_b   1.000
_cell.length_c   1.000
_cell.angle_alpha   90.00
_cell.angle_beta   90.00
_cell.angle_gamma   90.00
#
_symmetry.space_group_name_H-M   'P 1'
#
loop_
_entity.id
_entity.type
_entity.pdbx_description
1 polymer ?
#
loop_
_entity_poly.entity_id
_entity_poly.type
_entity_poly.pdbx_seq_one_letter_code
_entity_poly.pdbx_strand_id
1 'polypeptide(L)'
;MTFQWRGDFTNPEVNGLHAEAFQTRVFDDESEWNWAEQVHAHSLGWVIARDDDGTLLGFVNVPWDGLVHAWIQDTMVTERARHRGIGKRVVEIAVEEARKAGCEWMHVDFEDHLGPFYLDACGFKPTNAGLIAL
;
A
#
# COMPACT_ATOMS: atom_id res chain seq x y z
N MET A 1 -13.50 -12.69 2.86
CA MET A 1 -12.46 -11.68 2.69
C MET A 1 -13.01 -10.53 1.86
N THR A 2 -12.77 -9.30 2.29
CA THR A 2 -13.23 -8.08 1.60
C THR A 2 -12.06 -7.16 1.27
N PHE A 3 -12.19 -6.42 0.16
CA PHE A 3 -11.23 -5.41 -0.27
C PHE A 3 -11.97 -4.09 -0.42
N GLN A 4 -11.44 -3.01 0.14
CA GLN A 4 -12.11 -1.71 0.09
C GLN A 4 -11.12 -0.59 -0.25
N TRP A 5 -11.46 0.19 -1.28
CA TRP A 5 -10.82 1.47 -1.57
C TRP A 5 -11.28 2.51 -0.56
N ARG A 6 -10.32 3.17 0.09
CA ARG A 6 -10.54 4.16 1.14
C ARG A 6 -11.36 3.61 2.32
N GLY A 7 -11.21 2.30 2.58
CA GLY A 7 -11.90 1.65 3.69
C GLY A 7 -11.38 2.12 5.05
N ASP A 8 -12.23 2.00 6.06
CA ASP A 8 -11.87 2.42 7.43
C ASP A 8 -10.84 1.49 8.05
N PHE A 9 -9.88 2.07 8.75
CA PHE A 9 -8.89 1.36 9.53
C PHE A 9 -8.51 2.17 10.76
N THR A 10 -7.87 1.53 11.73
CA THR A 10 -7.29 2.22 12.88
C THR A 10 -5.77 2.29 12.78
N ASN A 11 -5.17 3.32 13.38
CA ASN A 11 -3.72 3.44 13.42
C ASN A 11 -3.02 2.22 14.03
N PRO A 12 -3.51 1.64 15.13
CA PRO A 12 -2.92 0.40 15.67
C PRO A 12 -2.94 -0.77 14.69
N GLU A 13 -4.01 -0.93 13.90
CA GLU A 13 -4.08 -2.01 12.90
C GLU A 13 -2.96 -1.87 11.86
N VAL A 14 -2.81 -0.68 11.28
CA VAL A 14 -1.78 -0.46 10.25
C VAL A 14 -0.39 -0.45 10.86
N ASN A 15 -0.21 0.09 12.05
CA ASN A 15 1.07 0.04 12.76
C ASN A 15 1.53 -1.40 13.02
N GLY A 16 0.62 -2.27 13.42
CA GLY A 16 0.94 -3.69 13.61
C GLY A 16 1.35 -4.36 12.31
N LEU A 17 0.61 -4.10 11.25
CA LEU A 17 0.91 -4.64 9.93
C LEU A 17 2.25 -4.13 9.39
N HIS A 18 2.54 -2.85 9.58
CA HIS A 18 3.80 -2.24 9.18
C HIS A 18 5.00 -2.85 9.93
N ALA A 19 4.89 -2.99 11.24
CA ALA A 19 5.94 -3.59 12.06
C ALA A 19 6.26 -5.02 11.62
N GLU A 20 5.23 -5.80 11.31
CA GLU A 20 5.38 -7.17 10.82
C GLU A 20 6.01 -7.20 9.42
N ALA A 21 5.51 -6.37 8.51
CA ALA A 21 5.94 -6.39 7.11
C ALA A 21 7.38 -5.90 6.92
N PHE A 22 7.80 -4.90 7.69
CA PHE A 22 9.11 -4.27 7.56
C PHE A 22 10.08 -4.60 8.71
N GLN A 23 9.69 -5.53 9.60
CA GLN A 23 10.52 -6.01 10.71
C GLN A 23 11.07 -4.86 11.55
N THR A 24 10.18 -3.95 11.94
CA THR A 24 10.49 -2.77 12.75
C THR A 24 9.62 -2.75 14.02
N ARG A 25 9.87 -1.78 14.90
CA ARG A 25 9.02 -1.58 16.08
C ARG A 25 7.64 -1.07 15.69
N VAL A 26 6.67 -1.29 16.56
CA VAL A 26 5.33 -0.71 16.40
C VAL A 26 5.41 0.78 16.76
N PHE A 27 4.97 1.64 15.84
CA PHE A 27 4.84 3.08 16.07
C PHE A 27 3.47 3.34 16.70
N ASP A 28 3.36 3.23 18.01
CA ASP A 28 2.10 3.29 18.75
C ASP A 28 1.73 4.67 19.27
N ASP A 29 2.58 5.66 19.06
CA ASP A 29 2.34 7.06 19.42
C ASP A 29 1.88 7.83 18.17
N GLU A 30 0.61 8.27 18.16
CA GLU A 30 0.03 9.01 17.03
C GLU A 30 0.71 10.36 16.79
N SER A 31 1.35 10.94 17.78
CA SER A 31 2.15 12.15 17.59
C SER A 31 3.43 11.90 16.81
N GLU A 32 3.93 10.66 16.86
CA GLU A 32 5.08 10.22 16.06
C GLU A 32 4.66 9.74 14.68
N TRP A 33 3.59 8.94 14.59
CA TRP A 33 3.13 8.39 13.33
C TRP A 33 1.62 8.15 13.32
N ASN A 34 0.92 8.90 12.49
CA ASN A 34 -0.54 8.81 12.36
C ASN A 34 -0.90 8.45 10.91
N TRP A 35 -1.17 7.18 10.65
CA TRP A 35 -1.49 6.67 9.31
C TRP A 35 -2.77 7.28 8.74
N ALA A 36 -3.82 7.37 9.56
CA ALA A 36 -5.10 7.90 9.10
C ALA A 36 -4.96 9.35 8.65
N GLU A 37 -4.28 10.19 9.43
CA GLU A 37 -4.03 11.58 9.08
C GLU A 37 -3.18 11.70 7.82
N GLN A 38 -2.11 10.91 7.73
CA GLN A 38 -1.21 10.92 6.56
C GLN A 38 -1.95 10.61 5.27
N VAL A 39 -2.69 9.51 5.23
CA VAL A 39 -3.36 9.10 3.98
C VAL A 39 -4.50 10.03 3.61
N HIS A 40 -5.24 10.56 4.58
CA HIS A 40 -6.29 11.53 4.29
C HIS A 40 -5.74 12.86 3.76
N ALA A 41 -4.58 13.29 4.26
CA ALA A 41 -3.99 14.56 3.86
C ALA A 41 -3.22 14.50 2.53
N HIS A 42 -2.59 13.37 2.21
CA HIS A 42 -1.59 13.32 1.14
C HIS A 42 -1.83 12.25 0.08
N SER A 43 -2.83 11.39 0.23
CA SER A 43 -3.03 10.28 -0.69
C SER A 43 -4.30 10.45 -1.54
N LEU A 44 -4.25 9.94 -2.76
CA LEU A 44 -5.45 9.73 -3.56
C LEU A 44 -6.39 8.78 -2.82
N GLY A 45 -5.82 7.75 -2.25
CA GLY A 45 -6.53 6.77 -1.46
C GLY A 45 -5.61 5.68 -0.93
N TRP A 46 -6.23 4.65 -0.44
CA TRP A 46 -5.58 3.45 0.08
C TRP A 46 -6.52 2.27 -0.09
N VAL A 47 -5.97 1.07 -0.07
CA VAL A 47 -6.77 -0.16 -0.14
C VAL A 47 -6.54 -0.96 1.13
N ILE A 48 -7.60 -1.46 1.71
CA ILE A 48 -7.53 -2.41 2.82
C ILE A 48 -8.10 -3.77 2.40
N ALA A 49 -7.54 -4.82 2.96
CA ALA A 49 -8.06 -6.17 2.84
C ALA A 49 -8.37 -6.68 4.24
N ARG A 50 -9.57 -7.21 4.45
CA ARG A 50 -10.00 -7.77 5.74
C ARG A 50 -10.46 -9.20 5.59
N ASP A 51 -10.22 -9.99 6.62
CA ASP A 51 -10.77 -11.34 6.73
C ASP A 51 -12.24 -11.28 7.12
N ASP A 52 -12.90 -12.44 7.10
CA ASP A 52 -14.33 -12.54 7.44
C ASP A 52 -14.62 -12.14 8.89
N ASP A 53 -13.64 -12.27 9.79
CA ASP A 53 -13.74 -11.83 11.19
C ASP A 53 -13.39 -10.35 11.40
N GLY A 54 -13.12 -9.62 10.32
CA GLY A 54 -12.76 -8.20 10.37
C GLY A 54 -11.28 -7.89 10.56
N THR A 55 -10.42 -8.88 10.72
CA THR A 55 -8.98 -8.67 10.89
C THR A 55 -8.37 -8.05 9.63
N LEU A 56 -7.55 -7.01 9.80
CA LEU A 56 -6.82 -6.39 8.70
C LEU A 56 -5.71 -7.33 8.22
N LEU A 57 -5.79 -7.73 6.96
CA LEU A 57 -4.82 -8.64 6.34
C LEU A 57 -3.83 -7.94 5.43
N GLY A 58 -4.22 -6.85 4.82
CA GLY A 58 -3.40 -6.15 3.84
C GLY A 58 -3.74 -4.68 3.73
N PHE A 59 -2.78 -3.92 3.21
CA PHE A 59 -2.88 -2.47 3.07
C PHE A 59 -1.94 -2.02 1.96
N VAL A 60 -2.36 -0.98 1.23
CA VAL A 60 -1.46 -0.23 0.35
C VAL A 60 -1.88 1.23 0.36
N ASN A 61 -0.90 2.12 0.42
CA ASN A 61 -1.10 3.57 0.33
C ASN A 61 -0.86 4.03 -1.11
N VAL A 62 -1.68 4.98 -1.58
CA VAL A 62 -1.56 5.53 -2.93
C VAL A 62 -1.41 7.06 -2.87
N PRO A 63 -0.22 7.57 -2.55
CA PRO A 63 0.07 9.00 -2.67
C PRO A 63 -0.05 9.45 -4.12
N TRP A 64 -0.30 10.74 -4.33
CA TRP A 64 -0.39 11.29 -5.69
C TRP A 64 -0.05 12.77 -5.74
N ASP A 65 0.18 13.28 -6.97
CA ASP A 65 0.51 14.69 -7.18
C ASP A 65 -0.73 15.60 -7.33
N GLY A 66 -1.92 15.02 -7.21
CA GLY A 66 -3.17 15.74 -7.42
C GLY A 66 -3.53 15.87 -8.89
N LEU A 67 -2.82 15.21 -9.81
CA LEU A 67 -3.06 15.34 -11.25
C LEU A 67 -2.87 13.98 -11.96
N VAL A 68 -1.68 13.67 -12.48
CA VAL A 68 -1.50 12.51 -13.36
C VAL A 68 -0.56 11.43 -12.81
N HIS A 69 0.15 11.69 -11.72
CA HIS A 69 1.08 10.73 -11.12
C HIS A 69 0.58 10.22 -9.77
N ALA A 70 0.58 8.91 -9.60
CA ALA A 70 0.32 8.25 -8.33
C ALA A 70 1.43 7.24 -8.03
N TRP A 71 1.54 6.82 -6.78
CA TRP A 71 2.56 5.88 -6.29
C TRP A 71 1.92 4.74 -5.53
N ILE A 72 2.52 3.57 -5.64
CA ILE A 72 2.29 2.44 -4.74
C ILE A 72 3.30 2.58 -3.60
N GLN A 73 2.82 2.68 -2.37
CA GLN A 73 3.65 2.85 -1.20
C GLN A 73 3.10 2.05 -0.03
N ASP A 74 4.00 1.51 0.79
CA ASP A 74 3.63 0.75 2.00
C ASP A 74 2.70 -0.43 1.71
N THR A 75 3.03 -1.23 0.68
CA THR A 75 2.29 -2.47 0.41
C THR A 75 2.62 -3.49 1.49
N MET A 76 1.62 -3.89 2.25
CA MET A 76 1.80 -4.76 3.41
C MET A 76 0.75 -5.87 3.41
N VAL A 77 1.19 -7.09 3.69
CA VAL A 77 0.30 -8.24 3.89
C VAL A 77 0.80 -9.01 5.11
N THR A 78 -0.11 -9.32 6.03
CA THR A 78 0.24 -10.12 7.21
C THR A 78 0.85 -11.46 6.80
N GLU A 79 1.88 -11.90 7.53
CA GLU A 79 2.63 -13.12 7.21
C GLU A 79 1.71 -14.34 7.07
N ARG A 80 0.76 -14.49 7.98
CA ARG A 80 -0.18 -15.62 7.98
C ARG A 80 -1.11 -15.67 6.75
N ALA A 81 -1.21 -14.57 6.00
CA ALA A 81 -2.08 -14.48 4.83
C ALA A 81 -1.31 -14.30 3.53
N ARG A 82 0.02 -14.41 3.55
CA ARG A 82 0.85 -14.32 2.34
C ARG A 82 0.59 -15.51 1.41
N HIS A 83 0.92 -15.33 0.13
CA HIS A 83 0.73 -16.32 -0.93
C HIS A 83 -0.75 -16.65 -1.23
N ARG A 84 -1.68 -15.76 -0.84
CA ARG A 84 -3.11 -15.88 -1.13
C ARG A 84 -3.58 -14.87 -2.18
N GLY A 85 -2.66 -14.16 -2.82
CA GLY A 85 -2.98 -13.15 -3.84
C GLY A 85 -3.47 -11.81 -3.29
N ILE A 86 -3.39 -11.58 -1.98
CA ILE A 86 -3.89 -10.34 -1.34
C ILE A 86 -3.07 -9.13 -1.80
N GLY A 87 -1.74 -9.24 -1.78
CA GLY A 87 -0.86 -8.16 -2.22
C GLY A 87 -1.12 -7.75 -3.66
N LYS A 88 -1.24 -8.71 -4.56
CA LYS A 88 -1.58 -8.46 -5.96
C LYS A 88 -2.92 -7.74 -6.07
N ARG A 89 -3.94 -8.21 -5.34
CA ARG A 89 -5.29 -7.64 -5.45
C ARG A 89 -5.35 -6.21 -4.92
N VAL A 90 -4.69 -5.89 -3.81
CA VAL A 90 -4.68 -4.49 -3.31
C VAL A 90 -3.98 -3.56 -4.30
N VAL A 91 -2.90 -4.01 -4.95
CA VAL A 91 -2.22 -3.23 -5.98
C VAL A 91 -3.11 -3.06 -7.23
N GLU A 92 -3.80 -4.11 -7.67
CA GLU A 92 -4.75 -4.03 -8.79
C GLU A 92 -5.84 -2.99 -8.54
N ILE A 93 -6.44 -3.00 -7.36
CA ILE A 93 -7.47 -2.02 -6.99
C ILE A 93 -6.88 -0.60 -6.98
N ALA A 94 -5.69 -0.43 -6.42
CA ALA A 94 -5.01 0.86 -6.42
C ALA A 94 -4.81 1.40 -7.85
N VAL A 95 -4.39 0.55 -8.77
CA VAL A 95 -4.21 0.92 -10.19
C VAL A 95 -5.55 1.27 -10.84
N GLU A 96 -6.57 0.47 -10.60
CA GLU A 96 -7.92 0.73 -11.13
C GLU A 96 -8.46 2.08 -10.67
N GLU A 97 -8.32 2.37 -9.38
CA GLU A 97 -8.83 3.64 -8.79
C GLU A 97 -8.00 4.84 -9.21
N ALA A 98 -6.69 4.70 -9.35
CA ALA A 98 -5.85 5.77 -9.88
C ALA A 98 -6.22 6.10 -11.34
N ARG A 99 -6.51 5.07 -12.14
CA ARG A 99 -6.95 5.25 -13.51
C ARG A 99 -8.30 5.98 -13.57
N LYS A 100 -9.25 5.62 -12.72
CA LYS A 100 -10.55 6.31 -12.61
C LYS A 100 -10.38 7.77 -12.21
N ALA A 101 -9.37 8.10 -11.40
CA ALA A 101 -9.10 9.47 -10.98
C ALA A 101 -8.40 10.31 -12.06
N GLY A 102 -8.05 9.72 -13.20
CA GLY A 102 -7.38 10.40 -14.29
C GLY A 102 -5.86 10.35 -14.26
N CYS A 103 -5.27 9.55 -13.38
CA CYS A 103 -3.82 9.35 -13.37
C CYS A 103 -3.37 8.62 -14.63
N GLU A 104 -2.25 9.05 -15.19
CA GLU A 104 -1.65 8.45 -16.38
C GLU A 104 -0.49 7.51 -16.02
N TRP A 105 0.12 7.70 -14.83
CA TRP A 105 1.30 6.95 -14.40
C TRP A 105 1.18 6.51 -12.96
N MET A 106 1.44 5.23 -12.73
CA MET A 106 1.60 4.65 -11.40
C MET A 106 3.06 4.27 -11.22
N HIS A 107 3.69 4.84 -10.18
CA HIS A 107 5.09 4.59 -9.86
C HIS A 107 5.21 3.60 -8.71
N VAL A 108 6.30 2.84 -8.69
CA VAL A 108 6.69 2.03 -7.54
C VAL A 108 8.21 1.90 -7.52
N ASP A 109 8.81 2.00 -6.35
CA ASP A 109 10.19 1.57 -6.12
C ASP A 109 10.19 0.42 -5.11
N PHE A 110 11.11 -0.51 -5.27
CA PHE A 110 11.11 -1.74 -4.48
C PHE A 110 12.50 -2.37 -4.46
N GLU A 111 12.75 -3.20 -3.46
CA GLU A 111 13.99 -3.97 -3.38
C GLU A 111 14.02 -5.09 -4.43
N ASP A 112 15.22 -5.47 -4.86
CA ASP A 112 15.44 -6.41 -5.96
C ASP A 112 14.63 -7.70 -5.84
N HIS A 113 14.50 -8.25 -4.62
CA HIS A 113 13.78 -9.51 -4.40
C HIS A 113 12.27 -9.41 -4.65
N LEU A 114 11.72 -8.20 -4.74
CA LEU A 114 10.31 -7.94 -5.03
C LEU A 114 10.03 -7.76 -6.52
N GLY A 115 11.05 -7.87 -7.37
CA GLY A 115 10.90 -7.81 -8.82
C GLY A 115 9.82 -8.74 -9.37
N PRO A 116 9.83 -10.04 -9.01
CA PRO A 116 8.78 -10.96 -9.48
C PRO A 116 7.36 -10.54 -9.11
N PHE A 117 7.20 -9.93 -7.93
CA PHE A 117 5.89 -9.44 -7.52
C PHE A 117 5.45 -8.23 -8.34
N TYR A 118 6.26 -7.17 -8.38
CA TYR A 118 5.84 -5.93 -9.04
C TYR A 118 5.90 -6.02 -10.57
N LEU A 119 6.92 -6.63 -11.12
CA LEU A 119 7.09 -6.69 -12.57
C LEU A 119 6.26 -7.82 -13.20
N ASP A 120 6.34 -9.02 -12.65
CA ASP A 120 5.67 -10.18 -13.25
C ASP A 120 4.21 -10.29 -12.82
N ALA A 121 3.92 -10.23 -11.51
CA ALA A 121 2.56 -10.41 -11.02
C ALA A 121 1.71 -9.16 -11.18
N CYS A 122 2.25 -7.96 -10.92
CA CYS A 122 1.49 -6.70 -10.98
C CYS A 122 1.62 -5.98 -12.32
N GLY A 123 2.55 -6.35 -13.18
CA GLY A 123 2.66 -5.81 -14.54
C GLY A 123 3.37 -4.46 -14.67
N PHE A 124 4.13 -4.04 -13.66
CA PHE A 124 4.95 -2.83 -13.78
C PHE A 124 6.10 -3.06 -14.75
N LYS A 125 6.46 -2.04 -15.50
CA LYS A 125 7.61 -2.09 -16.40
C LYS A 125 8.82 -1.44 -15.74
N PRO A 126 10.02 -2.01 -15.87
CA PRO A 126 11.23 -1.42 -15.32
C PRO A 126 11.49 -0.04 -15.91
N THR A 127 11.92 0.89 -15.06
CA THR A 127 12.41 2.20 -15.49
C THR A 127 13.70 2.52 -14.73
N ASN A 128 14.43 3.53 -15.21
CA ASN A 128 15.55 4.08 -14.45
C ASN A 128 15.00 5.04 -13.40
N ALA A 129 15.22 4.73 -12.13
CA ALA A 129 14.77 5.54 -11.01
C ALA A 129 15.87 5.64 -9.96
N GLY A 130 15.77 6.63 -9.09
CA GLY A 130 16.75 6.84 -8.03
C GLY A 130 16.09 7.22 -6.71
N LEU A 131 16.81 7.01 -5.61
CA LEU A 131 16.36 7.30 -4.25
C LEU A 131 17.49 7.97 -3.49
N ILE A 132 17.18 9.04 -2.75
CA ILE A 132 18.12 9.71 -1.86
C ILE A 132 17.54 9.71 -0.45
N ALA A 133 18.28 9.17 0.50
CA ALA A 133 17.92 9.29 1.92
C ALA A 133 18.18 10.71 2.39
N LEU A 134 17.23 11.30 3.11
CA LEU A 134 17.32 12.66 3.62
C LEU A 134 17.67 12.69 5.11
#